data_ce0dc5f8c70651d9cb1797dd5b6c8f2d
#
_entry.id   ce0dc5f8c70651d9cb1797dd5b6c8f2d
#
_cell.length_a   1.000
_cell.length_b   1.000
_cell.length_c   1.000
_cell.angle_alpha   90.00
_cell.angle_beta   90.00
_cell.angle_gamma   90.00
#
_symmetry.space_group_name_H-M   'P 1'
#
loop_
_entity.id
_entity.type
_entity.pdbx_description
1 polymer ?
#
loop_
_entity_poly.entity_id
_entity_poly.type
_entity_poly.pdbx_seq_one_letter_code
_entity_poly.pdbx_strand_id
1 'polypeptide(L)'
;LLKIGENTILGRMLDDIDKIPEIDEHIIITNHKFAGIFEEWASKQSYTKPVKIVDDGTETNDTRLGAVCDLLFAMDKLKIDDDMLVVAADNILFFSFQEFVDFAKEKGTSCIMCHEQPSIEKLQRTGVIVLDDNDKVLNMEEKPQQPKSHWAVPPFYIYKKNDLDKVRHSVENGCGKDAPGNLAHYMVEQVEMHAWKMTAGRFDIGSLDTYKEACEKFGK
;
A
#
# COMPACT_ATOMS: atom_id res chain seq x y z
N LEU A 1 -5.89 12.57 10.10
CA LEU A 1 -5.15 13.26 9.02
C LEU A 1 -3.99 14.06 9.63
N LEU A 2 -2.84 13.41 9.75
CA LEU A 2 -1.64 14.02 10.31
C LEU A 2 -1.03 14.99 9.28
N LYS A 3 -0.71 16.21 9.73
CA LYS A 3 -0.06 17.23 8.90
C LYS A 3 1.45 17.24 9.10
N ILE A 4 2.16 17.49 8.00
CA ILE A 4 3.59 17.80 7.99
C ILE A 4 3.75 19.09 7.18
N GLY A 5 4.01 20.19 7.86
CA GLY A 5 3.88 21.53 7.28
C GLY A 5 2.42 21.86 6.94
N GLU A 6 2.17 22.35 5.75
CA GLU A 6 0.83 22.76 5.33
C GLU A 6 -0.03 21.61 4.80
N ASN A 7 0.58 20.51 4.35
CA ASN A 7 -0.15 19.38 3.76
C ASN A 7 -0.22 18.17 4.72
N THR A 8 -1.23 17.33 4.54
CA THR A 8 -1.33 16.04 5.23
C THR A 8 -0.39 15.01 4.58
N ILE A 9 -0.01 13.95 5.33
CA ILE A 9 0.78 12.83 4.77
C ILE A 9 0.02 12.22 3.59
N LEU A 10 -1.28 11.93 3.77
CA LEU A 10 -2.15 11.42 2.72
C LEU A 10 -2.24 12.40 1.53
N GLY A 11 -2.39 13.69 1.78
CA GLY A 11 -2.46 14.70 0.73
C GLY A 11 -1.20 14.71 -0.14
N ARG A 12 -0.01 14.66 0.46
CA ARG A 12 1.26 14.57 -0.28
C ARG A 12 1.32 13.35 -1.20
N MET A 13 0.80 12.22 -0.75
CA MET A 13 0.76 10.98 -1.54
C MET A 13 -0.24 11.11 -2.69
N LEU A 14 -1.44 11.62 -2.42
CA LEU A 14 -2.47 11.81 -3.46
C LEU A 14 -2.09 12.90 -4.46
N ASP A 15 -1.34 13.94 -4.07
CA ASP A 15 -0.82 14.96 -5.00
C ASP A 15 0.11 14.38 -6.08
N ASP A 16 0.77 13.27 -5.81
CA ASP A 16 1.54 12.50 -6.80
C ASP A 16 0.64 11.59 -7.63
N ILE A 17 -0.17 10.76 -6.95
CA ILE A 17 -1.01 9.74 -7.59
C ILE A 17 -2.08 10.39 -8.50
N ASP A 18 -2.61 11.57 -8.15
CA ASP A 18 -3.62 12.27 -8.95
C ASP A 18 -3.11 12.69 -10.35
N LYS A 19 -1.78 12.81 -10.51
CA LYS A 19 -1.14 13.16 -11.79
C LYS A 19 -0.96 11.95 -12.73
N ILE A 20 -1.09 10.73 -12.22
CA ILE A 20 -0.86 9.50 -12.97
C ILE A 20 -2.04 9.26 -13.92
N PRO A 21 -1.83 9.24 -15.24
CA PRO A 21 -2.93 9.12 -16.21
C PRO A 21 -3.73 7.81 -16.10
N GLU A 22 -3.09 6.76 -15.62
CA GLU A 22 -3.68 5.43 -15.47
C GLU A 22 -4.58 5.29 -14.22
N ILE A 23 -4.59 6.27 -13.34
CA ILE A 23 -5.47 6.27 -12.15
C ILE A 23 -6.78 6.99 -12.51
N ASP A 24 -7.91 6.35 -12.28
CA ASP A 24 -9.24 6.88 -12.56
C ASP A 24 -9.92 7.45 -11.32
N GLU A 25 -9.63 6.90 -10.13
CA GLU A 25 -10.23 7.32 -8.86
C GLU A 25 -9.33 7.03 -7.66
N HIS A 26 -9.58 7.77 -6.57
CA HIS A 26 -8.96 7.54 -5.27
C HIS A 26 -9.97 6.94 -4.31
N ILE A 27 -9.63 5.82 -3.68
CA ILE A 27 -10.46 5.15 -2.68
C ILE A 27 -9.72 5.17 -1.36
N ILE A 28 -10.29 5.80 -0.34
CA ILE A 28 -9.74 5.86 1.01
C ILE A 28 -10.62 5.03 1.92
N ILE A 29 -10.05 3.97 2.51
CA ILE A 29 -10.74 3.11 3.45
C ILE A 29 -10.39 3.56 4.86
N THR A 30 -11.38 3.72 5.70
CA THR A 30 -11.21 4.16 7.08
C THR A 30 -12.32 3.60 7.99
N ASN A 31 -12.09 3.61 9.30
CA ASN A 31 -13.12 3.21 10.26
C ASN A 31 -14.20 4.30 10.41
N HIS A 32 -15.35 3.91 10.95
CA HIS A 32 -16.51 4.77 11.14
C HIS A 32 -16.17 6.05 11.93
N LYS A 33 -15.34 5.92 12.96
CA LYS A 33 -14.93 7.04 13.82
C LYS A 33 -14.30 8.20 13.04
N PHE A 34 -13.60 7.92 11.96
CA PHE A 34 -12.86 8.93 11.18
C PHE A 34 -13.48 9.21 9.80
N ALA A 35 -14.49 8.46 9.38
CA ALA A 35 -15.08 8.60 8.03
C ALA A 35 -15.50 10.05 7.73
N GLY A 36 -16.28 10.69 8.62
CA GLY A 36 -16.70 12.09 8.42
C GLY A 36 -15.55 13.10 8.37
N ILE A 37 -14.43 12.83 9.07
CA ILE A 37 -13.22 13.68 9.01
C ILE A 37 -12.54 13.55 7.65
N PHE A 38 -12.49 12.33 7.09
CA PHE A 38 -11.93 12.10 5.75
C PHE A 38 -12.83 12.69 4.66
N GLU A 39 -14.16 12.58 4.79
CA GLU A 39 -15.14 13.19 3.87
C GLU A 39 -14.98 14.72 3.86
N GLU A 40 -14.94 15.35 5.04
CA GLU A 40 -14.71 16.80 5.15
C GLU A 40 -13.37 17.22 4.56
N TRP A 41 -12.31 16.45 4.81
CA TRP A 41 -10.99 16.71 4.23
C TRP A 41 -11.03 16.57 2.70
N ALA A 42 -11.59 15.50 2.17
CA ALA A 42 -11.68 15.26 0.73
C ALA A 42 -12.46 16.35 0.00
N SER A 43 -13.55 16.85 0.61
CA SER A 43 -14.37 17.94 0.02
C SER A 43 -13.62 19.26 -0.15
N LYS A 44 -12.50 19.45 0.53
CA LYS A 44 -11.64 20.65 0.47
C LYS A 44 -10.47 20.50 -0.50
N GLN A 45 -10.29 19.32 -1.08
CA GLN A 45 -9.21 19.07 -2.03
C GLN A 45 -9.65 19.41 -3.47
N SER A 46 -8.66 19.67 -4.32
CA SER A 46 -8.87 19.99 -5.73
C SER A 46 -8.23 18.93 -6.64
N TYR A 47 -8.45 17.64 -6.31
CA TYR A 47 -7.99 16.55 -7.16
C TYR A 47 -8.75 16.50 -8.48
N THR A 48 -8.07 16.05 -9.53
CA THR A 48 -8.68 15.90 -10.86
C THR A 48 -9.55 14.64 -10.94
N LYS A 49 -9.28 13.67 -10.06
CA LYS A 49 -9.98 12.40 -10.01
C LYS A 49 -10.90 12.33 -8.78
N PRO A 50 -12.04 11.63 -8.88
CA PRO A 50 -12.96 11.51 -7.76
C PRO A 50 -12.30 10.82 -6.55
N VAL A 51 -12.58 11.34 -5.36
CA VAL A 51 -12.15 10.73 -4.08
C VAL A 51 -13.37 10.10 -3.42
N LYS A 52 -13.31 8.80 -3.17
CA LYS A 52 -14.35 8.04 -2.47
C LYS A 52 -13.86 7.65 -1.07
N ILE A 53 -14.66 7.93 -0.06
CA ILE A 53 -14.40 7.46 1.31
C ILE A 53 -15.22 6.21 1.55
N VAL A 54 -14.56 5.14 1.98
CA VAL A 54 -15.19 3.88 2.34
C VAL A 54 -15.09 3.71 3.85
N ASP A 55 -16.22 3.86 4.51
CA ASP A 55 -16.40 3.55 5.92
C ASP A 55 -16.59 2.04 6.08
N ASP A 56 -15.70 1.38 6.84
CA ASP A 56 -15.73 -0.05 7.13
C ASP A 56 -16.73 -0.43 8.23
N GLY A 57 -17.32 0.57 8.90
CA GLY A 57 -18.30 0.41 9.99
C GLY A 57 -17.69 0.07 11.33
N THR A 58 -16.37 -0.03 11.48
CA THR A 58 -15.71 -0.34 12.75
C THR A 58 -15.42 0.92 13.56
N GLU A 59 -15.48 0.83 14.91
CA GLU A 59 -15.31 1.98 15.79
C GLU A 59 -14.07 1.89 16.68
N THR A 60 -13.56 0.69 16.92
CA THR A 60 -12.49 0.41 17.88
C THR A 60 -11.42 -0.50 17.28
N ASN A 61 -10.23 -0.51 17.91
CA ASN A 61 -9.17 -1.44 17.50
C ASN A 61 -9.58 -2.91 17.67
N ASP A 62 -10.47 -3.22 18.61
CA ASP A 62 -10.90 -4.60 18.85
C ASP A 62 -11.89 -5.09 17.78
N THR A 63 -12.60 -4.17 17.12
CA THR A 63 -13.57 -4.49 16.06
C THR A 63 -13.00 -4.32 14.66
N ARG A 64 -11.77 -3.83 14.50
CA ARG A 64 -11.14 -3.61 13.20
C ARG A 64 -11.14 -4.87 12.33
N LEU A 65 -11.39 -4.71 11.05
CA LEU A 65 -11.39 -5.82 10.10
C LEU A 65 -9.97 -6.33 9.81
N GLY A 66 -9.00 -5.43 9.79
CA GLY A 66 -7.64 -5.64 9.33
C GLY A 66 -7.46 -5.27 7.86
N ALA A 67 -6.26 -4.83 7.49
CA ALA A 67 -6.01 -4.17 6.21
C ALA A 67 -6.39 -5.01 4.96
N VAL A 68 -6.26 -6.33 5.03
CA VAL A 68 -6.70 -7.21 3.94
C VAL A 68 -8.21 -7.23 3.83
N CYS A 69 -8.92 -7.36 4.97
CA CYS A 69 -10.38 -7.35 4.98
C CYS A 69 -10.95 -5.97 4.62
N ASP A 70 -10.27 -4.89 4.98
CA ASP A 70 -10.64 -3.53 4.57
C ASP A 70 -10.59 -3.38 3.05
N LEU A 71 -9.52 -3.90 2.41
CA LEU A 71 -9.41 -3.93 0.96
C LEU A 71 -10.55 -4.74 0.33
N LEU A 72 -10.81 -5.96 0.82
CA LEU A 72 -11.88 -6.81 0.31
C LEU A 72 -13.26 -6.14 0.49
N PHE A 73 -13.50 -5.51 1.63
CA PHE A 73 -14.74 -4.77 1.90
C PHE A 73 -14.96 -3.64 0.88
N ALA A 74 -13.91 -2.85 0.59
CA ALA A 74 -13.99 -1.79 -0.42
C ALA A 74 -14.22 -2.35 -1.82
N MET A 75 -13.51 -3.43 -2.19
CA MET A 75 -13.69 -4.11 -3.47
C MET A 75 -15.14 -4.57 -3.68
N ASP A 76 -15.76 -5.13 -2.64
CA ASP A 76 -17.14 -5.62 -2.71
C ASP A 76 -18.16 -4.49 -2.70
N LYS A 77 -17.96 -3.48 -1.84
CA LYS A 77 -18.86 -2.33 -1.71
C LYS A 77 -18.91 -1.49 -2.99
N LEU A 78 -17.77 -1.29 -3.63
CA LEU A 78 -17.65 -0.47 -4.84
C LEU A 78 -17.68 -1.28 -6.14
N LYS A 79 -17.74 -2.60 -6.06
CA LYS A 79 -17.74 -3.51 -7.24
C LYS A 79 -16.50 -3.30 -8.12
N ILE A 80 -15.33 -3.19 -7.48
CA ILE A 80 -14.08 -2.94 -8.18
C ILE A 80 -13.78 -4.11 -9.12
N ASP A 81 -13.57 -3.81 -10.40
CA ASP A 81 -13.25 -4.76 -11.46
C ASP A 81 -12.19 -4.16 -12.42
N ASP A 82 -11.12 -3.61 -11.85
CA ASP A 82 -10.01 -3.00 -12.57
C ASP A 82 -8.69 -3.21 -11.83
N ASP A 83 -7.56 -2.86 -12.46
CA ASP A 83 -6.26 -2.85 -11.80
C ASP A 83 -6.29 -1.97 -10.55
N MET A 84 -5.59 -2.39 -9.49
CA MET A 84 -5.56 -1.65 -8.24
C MET A 84 -4.13 -1.29 -7.85
N LEU A 85 -3.86 0.00 -7.60
CA LEU A 85 -2.71 0.46 -6.85
C LEU A 85 -3.10 0.54 -5.36
N VAL A 86 -2.52 -0.32 -4.53
CA VAL A 86 -2.77 -0.39 -3.09
C VAL A 86 -1.60 0.23 -2.34
N VAL A 87 -1.88 1.24 -1.52
CA VAL A 87 -0.84 2.00 -0.81
C VAL A 87 -1.23 2.22 0.66
N ALA A 88 -0.26 2.10 1.56
CA ALA A 88 -0.41 2.55 2.94
C ALA A 88 -0.05 4.05 3.04
N ALA A 89 -0.96 4.84 3.60
CA ALA A 89 -0.89 6.30 3.59
C ALA A 89 -0.09 6.92 4.76
N ASP A 90 0.85 6.17 5.32
CA ASP A 90 1.71 6.58 6.45
C ASP A 90 3.18 6.81 6.04
N ASN A 91 3.41 7.11 4.77
CA ASN A 91 4.74 7.29 4.21
C ASN A 91 4.91 8.63 3.50
N ILE A 92 6.10 9.23 3.61
CA ILE A 92 6.57 10.28 2.71
C ILE A 92 7.48 9.63 1.70
N LEU A 93 7.22 9.85 0.41
CA LEU A 93 7.97 9.26 -0.70
C LEU A 93 8.87 10.29 -1.36
N PHE A 94 10.03 9.85 -1.85
CA PHE A 94 10.99 10.67 -2.60
C PHE A 94 11.08 10.25 -4.07
N PHE A 95 10.08 9.54 -4.56
CA PHE A 95 9.89 9.11 -5.95
C PHE A 95 8.41 9.25 -6.31
N SER A 96 8.09 9.15 -7.60
CA SER A 96 6.70 9.13 -8.07
C SER A 96 6.21 7.69 -8.25
N PHE A 97 4.94 7.44 -7.90
CA PHE A 97 4.27 6.17 -8.22
C PHE A 97 4.14 5.92 -9.73
N GLN A 98 4.30 6.93 -10.59
CA GLN A 98 4.29 6.75 -12.05
C GLN A 98 5.33 5.71 -12.48
N GLU A 99 6.55 5.73 -11.90
CA GLU A 99 7.59 4.75 -12.24
C GLU A 99 7.17 3.32 -11.93
N PHE A 100 6.45 3.12 -10.81
CA PHE A 100 5.92 1.80 -10.43
C PHE A 100 4.77 1.36 -11.33
N VAL A 101 3.88 2.27 -11.71
CA VAL A 101 2.78 2.00 -12.66
C VAL A 101 3.34 1.64 -14.03
N ASP A 102 4.33 2.38 -14.53
CA ASP A 102 4.99 2.10 -15.80
C ASP A 102 5.67 0.73 -15.80
N PHE A 103 6.36 0.37 -14.72
CA PHE A 103 6.94 -0.96 -14.54
C PHE A 103 5.89 -2.07 -14.59
N ALA A 104 4.76 -1.90 -13.88
CA ALA A 104 3.68 -2.89 -13.87
C ALA A 104 3.01 -3.04 -15.25
N LYS A 105 2.94 -1.95 -16.03
CA LYS A 105 2.48 -2.00 -17.43
C LYS A 105 3.45 -2.77 -18.32
N GLU A 106 4.75 -2.53 -18.17
CA GLU A 106 5.80 -3.24 -18.91
C GLU A 106 5.80 -4.73 -18.63
N LYS A 107 5.72 -5.11 -17.34
CA LYS A 107 5.70 -6.53 -16.92
C LYS A 107 4.39 -7.23 -17.26
N GLY A 108 3.27 -6.51 -17.26
CA GLY A 108 1.93 -7.07 -17.51
C GLY A 108 1.41 -7.99 -16.40
N THR A 109 2.02 -7.96 -15.22
CA THR A 109 1.69 -8.79 -14.04
C THR A 109 1.33 -7.94 -12.84
N SER A 110 0.76 -8.54 -11.80
CA SER A 110 0.72 -7.94 -10.47
C SER A 110 2.14 -7.67 -9.97
N CYS A 111 2.34 -6.58 -9.22
CA CYS A 111 3.67 -6.12 -8.85
C CYS A 111 3.77 -5.71 -7.38
N ILE A 112 4.97 -5.82 -6.84
CA ILE A 112 5.36 -5.44 -5.48
C ILE A 112 6.45 -4.37 -5.56
N MET A 113 6.43 -3.36 -4.69
CA MET A 113 7.63 -2.54 -4.47
C MET A 113 8.62 -3.23 -3.55
N CYS A 114 9.92 -3.00 -3.79
CA CYS A 114 10.94 -3.41 -2.84
C CYS A 114 12.11 -2.42 -2.77
N HIS A 115 12.85 -2.50 -1.70
CA HIS A 115 14.10 -1.76 -1.54
C HIS A 115 15.14 -2.61 -0.81
N GLU A 116 16.40 -2.31 -1.01
CA GLU A 116 17.48 -2.98 -0.28
C GLU A 116 17.50 -2.53 1.19
N GLN A 117 17.53 -3.49 2.11
CA GLN A 117 17.58 -3.26 3.56
C GLN A 117 18.71 -4.10 4.16
N PRO A 118 19.83 -3.47 4.56
CA PRO A 118 20.98 -4.20 5.11
C PRO A 118 20.77 -4.68 6.56
N SER A 119 19.83 -4.10 7.31
CA SER A 119 19.60 -4.46 8.71
C SER A 119 18.67 -5.66 8.82
N ILE A 120 19.17 -6.77 9.39
CA ILE A 120 18.38 -7.97 9.68
C ILE A 120 17.23 -7.67 10.64
N GLU A 121 17.45 -6.85 11.67
CA GLU A 121 16.41 -6.47 12.62
C GLU A 121 15.23 -5.75 11.94
N LYS A 122 15.50 -4.92 10.92
CA LYS A 122 14.45 -4.25 10.14
C LYS A 122 13.76 -5.23 9.19
N LEU A 123 14.51 -6.15 8.56
CA LEU A 123 13.95 -7.21 7.72
C LEU A 123 12.98 -8.11 8.49
N GLN A 124 13.26 -8.41 9.75
CA GLN A 124 12.40 -9.20 10.63
C GLN A 124 11.07 -8.51 10.99
N ARG A 125 10.88 -7.24 10.60
CA ARG A 125 9.68 -6.43 10.89
C ARG A 125 8.85 -6.08 9.66
N THR A 126 9.29 -6.52 8.48
CA THR A 126 8.64 -6.21 7.21
C THR A 126 8.55 -7.47 6.33
N GLY A 127 7.81 -7.40 5.23
CA GLY A 127 7.86 -8.41 4.19
C GLY A 127 9.25 -8.51 3.58
N VAL A 128 9.70 -9.71 3.24
CA VAL A 128 10.98 -9.97 2.57
C VAL A 128 10.74 -10.86 1.37
N ILE A 129 11.28 -10.48 0.21
CA ILE A 129 11.15 -11.24 -1.04
C ILE A 129 12.48 -11.76 -1.54
N VAL A 130 12.43 -12.86 -2.28
CA VAL A 130 13.52 -13.40 -3.09
C VAL A 130 13.19 -13.18 -4.55
N LEU A 131 14.13 -12.66 -5.32
CA LEU A 131 13.98 -12.32 -6.73
C LEU A 131 14.87 -13.19 -7.61
N ASP A 132 14.45 -13.40 -8.85
CA ASP A 132 15.34 -13.85 -9.92
C ASP A 132 16.02 -12.67 -10.64
N ASP A 133 16.81 -12.96 -11.68
CA ASP A 133 17.54 -11.96 -12.46
C ASP A 133 16.62 -11.05 -13.33
N ASN A 134 15.34 -11.40 -13.47
CA ASN A 134 14.33 -10.66 -14.23
C ASN A 134 13.34 -9.90 -13.33
N ASP A 135 13.66 -9.78 -12.04
CA ASP A 135 12.82 -9.15 -11.01
C ASP A 135 11.52 -9.93 -10.71
N LYS A 136 11.41 -11.19 -11.14
CA LYS A 136 10.30 -12.05 -10.76
C LYS A 136 10.42 -12.45 -9.29
N VAL A 137 9.32 -12.36 -8.56
CA VAL A 137 9.25 -12.76 -7.16
C VAL A 137 9.16 -14.29 -7.07
N LEU A 138 10.18 -14.90 -6.49
CA LEU A 138 10.26 -16.36 -6.31
C LEU A 138 9.68 -16.81 -4.96
N ASN A 139 9.76 -15.94 -3.95
CA ASN A 139 9.25 -16.21 -2.60
C ASN A 139 8.99 -14.88 -1.89
N MET A 140 8.03 -14.87 -0.98
CA MET A 140 7.79 -13.79 -0.03
C MET A 140 7.47 -14.37 1.35
N GLU A 141 8.05 -13.76 2.38
CA GLU A 141 7.76 -14.08 3.79
C GLU A 141 7.42 -12.78 4.54
N GLU A 142 6.31 -12.76 5.25
CA GLU A 142 5.95 -11.62 6.10
C GLU A 142 6.62 -11.76 7.47
N LYS A 143 7.46 -10.78 7.84
CA LYS A 143 8.20 -10.70 9.10
C LYS A 143 8.98 -11.99 9.44
N PRO A 144 9.85 -12.47 8.53
CA PRO A 144 10.56 -13.72 8.72
C PRO A 144 11.56 -13.62 9.88
N GLN A 145 11.66 -14.68 10.69
CA GLN A 145 12.69 -14.78 11.75
C GLN A 145 14.11 -14.88 11.16
N GLN A 146 14.23 -15.49 10.00
CA GLN A 146 15.48 -15.66 9.26
C GLN A 146 15.27 -15.17 7.81
N PRO A 147 15.49 -13.87 7.53
CA PRO A 147 15.33 -13.32 6.18
C PRO A 147 16.24 -14.02 5.16
N LYS A 148 15.66 -14.44 4.03
CA LYS A 148 16.37 -15.14 2.96
C LYS A 148 17.03 -14.20 1.94
N SER A 149 16.77 -12.91 2.05
CA SER A 149 17.35 -11.89 1.18
C SER A 149 17.44 -10.54 1.91
N HIS A 150 17.95 -9.51 1.22
CA HIS A 150 17.96 -8.13 1.70
C HIS A 150 16.86 -7.26 1.06
N TRP A 151 15.92 -7.85 0.31
CA TRP A 151 14.84 -7.13 -0.36
C TRP A 151 13.63 -6.98 0.58
N ALA A 152 13.48 -5.80 1.19
CA ALA A 152 12.36 -5.43 2.03
C ALA A 152 11.18 -4.93 1.20
N VAL A 153 9.97 -5.28 1.59
CA VAL A 153 8.72 -4.91 0.92
C VAL A 153 7.97 -3.86 1.73
N PRO A 154 7.91 -2.61 1.26
CA PRO A 154 6.98 -1.62 1.79
C PRO A 154 5.55 -1.94 1.34
N PRO A 155 4.52 -1.39 2.01
CA PRO A 155 3.13 -1.73 1.71
C PRO A 155 2.59 -0.99 0.47
N PHE A 156 3.21 -1.26 -0.69
CA PHE A 156 2.85 -0.70 -1.99
C PHE A 156 2.78 -1.83 -3.03
N TYR A 157 1.58 -2.05 -3.58
CA TYR A 157 1.28 -3.18 -4.45
C TYR A 157 0.45 -2.73 -5.65
N ILE A 158 0.63 -3.38 -6.80
CA ILE A 158 -0.31 -3.32 -7.90
C ILE A 158 -0.88 -4.71 -8.11
N TYR A 159 -2.20 -4.84 -8.02
CA TYR A 159 -2.92 -6.07 -8.36
C TYR A 159 -3.64 -5.87 -9.68
N LYS A 160 -3.34 -6.73 -10.65
CA LYS A 160 -3.96 -6.69 -11.97
C LYS A 160 -5.39 -7.20 -11.91
N LYS A 161 -6.27 -6.64 -12.74
CA LYS A 161 -7.67 -7.04 -12.88
C LYS A 161 -7.83 -8.56 -12.99
N ASN A 162 -7.00 -9.21 -13.79
CA ASN A 162 -7.08 -10.66 -14.00
C ASN A 162 -6.77 -11.50 -12.75
N ASP A 163 -6.14 -10.90 -11.75
CA ASP A 163 -5.75 -11.56 -10.50
C ASP A 163 -6.73 -11.27 -9.35
N LEU A 164 -7.73 -10.37 -9.56
CA LEU A 164 -8.66 -9.93 -8.50
C LEU A 164 -9.50 -11.06 -7.92
N ASP A 165 -9.79 -12.09 -8.70
CA ASP A 165 -10.48 -13.28 -8.19
C ASP A 165 -9.67 -13.95 -7.07
N LYS A 166 -8.35 -14.04 -7.21
CA LYS A 166 -7.46 -14.56 -6.17
C LYS A 166 -7.41 -13.63 -4.96
N VAL A 167 -7.40 -12.31 -5.17
CA VAL A 167 -7.48 -11.33 -4.09
C VAL A 167 -8.77 -11.50 -3.30
N ARG A 168 -9.94 -11.60 -3.95
CA ARG A 168 -11.25 -11.74 -3.32
C ARG A 168 -11.35 -12.98 -2.42
N HIS A 169 -10.83 -14.11 -2.86
CA HIS A 169 -10.89 -15.37 -2.13
C HIS A 169 -9.68 -15.62 -1.20
N SER A 170 -8.79 -14.64 -1.05
CA SER A 170 -7.53 -14.81 -0.30
C SER A 170 -7.76 -15.24 1.15
N VAL A 171 -8.65 -14.56 1.87
CA VAL A 171 -8.93 -14.85 3.29
C VAL A 171 -9.60 -16.19 3.48
N GLU A 172 -10.52 -16.57 2.59
CA GLU A 172 -11.17 -17.89 2.60
C GLU A 172 -10.16 -19.03 2.38
N ASN A 173 -9.10 -18.76 1.62
CA ASN A 173 -8.01 -19.68 1.33
C ASN A 173 -6.81 -19.56 2.29
N GLY A 174 -7.01 -18.95 3.47
CA GLY A 174 -6.02 -18.95 4.55
C GLY A 174 -5.09 -17.74 4.61
N CYS A 175 -5.30 -16.71 3.79
CA CYS A 175 -4.55 -15.46 3.92
C CYS A 175 -4.83 -14.79 5.27
N GLY A 176 -3.78 -14.29 5.91
CA GLY A 176 -3.89 -13.48 7.13
C GLY A 176 -4.59 -12.15 6.87
N LYS A 177 -5.42 -11.69 7.83
CA LYS A 177 -6.31 -10.53 7.67
C LYS A 177 -5.64 -9.18 7.97
N ASP A 178 -4.62 -9.16 8.81
CA ASP A 178 -4.20 -7.95 9.54
C ASP A 178 -3.22 -7.08 8.75
N ALA A 179 -2.15 -7.65 8.22
CA ALA A 179 -1.13 -6.90 7.50
C ALA A 179 -1.30 -6.99 5.98
N PRO A 180 -1.11 -5.88 5.23
CA PRO A 180 -1.17 -5.92 3.75
C PRO A 180 -0.16 -6.89 3.15
N GLY A 181 1.00 -7.10 3.80
CA GLY A 181 2.02 -8.06 3.40
C GLY A 181 1.53 -9.51 3.41
N ASN A 182 0.52 -9.86 4.22
CA ASN A 182 -0.09 -11.20 4.18
C ASN A 182 -0.76 -11.47 2.82
N LEU A 183 -1.44 -10.47 2.27
CA LEU A 183 -2.05 -10.59 0.94
C LEU A 183 -0.97 -10.73 -0.13
N ALA A 184 0.08 -9.92 -0.08
CA ALA A 184 1.17 -10.01 -1.04
C ALA A 184 1.88 -11.38 -0.98
N HIS A 185 2.14 -11.90 0.22
CA HIS A 185 2.67 -13.26 0.42
C HIS A 185 1.76 -14.32 -0.22
N TYR A 186 0.45 -14.28 0.07
CA TYR A 186 -0.51 -15.18 -0.54
C TYR A 186 -0.53 -15.07 -2.06
N MET A 187 -0.54 -13.85 -2.61
CA MET A 187 -0.61 -13.63 -4.06
C MET A 187 0.63 -14.12 -4.79
N VAL A 188 1.83 -14.01 -4.20
CA VAL A 188 3.08 -14.58 -4.75
C VAL A 188 2.98 -16.09 -4.98
N GLU A 189 2.22 -16.80 -4.15
CA GLU A 189 1.98 -18.24 -4.30
C GLU A 189 0.90 -18.57 -5.35
N GLN A 190 0.04 -17.61 -5.71
CA GLN A 190 -1.12 -17.84 -6.58
C GLN A 190 -0.90 -17.38 -8.01
N VAL A 191 -0.11 -16.33 -8.22
CA VAL A 191 0.09 -15.70 -9.53
C VAL A 191 1.55 -15.29 -9.72
N GLU A 192 1.93 -15.06 -10.97
CA GLU A 192 3.24 -14.47 -11.27
C GLU A 192 3.25 -13.00 -10.85
N MET A 193 4.25 -12.61 -10.04
CA MET A 193 4.47 -11.24 -9.61
C MET A 193 5.91 -10.81 -9.87
N HIS A 194 6.09 -9.52 -10.18
CA HIS A 194 7.41 -8.90 -10.33
C HIS A 194 7.61 -7.80 -9.28
N ALA A 195 8.86 -7.51 -8.95
CA ALA A 195 9.20 -6.50 -7.97
C ALA A 195 9.90 -5.30 -8.60
N TRP A 196 9.32 -4.11 -8.40
CA TRP A 196 9.97 -2.87 -8.75
C TRP A 196 10.91 -2.42 -7.62
N LYS A 197 12.19 -2.24 -7.96
CA LYS A 197 13.20 -1.75 -7.03
C LYS A 197 13.10 -0.24 -6.95
N MET A 198 12.78 0.28 -5.76
CA MET A 198 12.63 1.72 -5.52
C MET A 198 13.88 2.50 -5.95
N THR A 199 13.68 3.55 -6.73
CA THR A 199 14.76 4.42 -7.25
C THR A 199 15.22 5.46 -6.23
N ALA A 200 14.38 5.77 -5.23
CA ALA A 200 14.68 6.66 -4.13
C ALA A 200 14.06 6.17 -2.82
N GLY A 201 14.38 6.85 -1.72
CA GLY A 201 13.94 6.46 -0.38
C GLY A 201 12.48 6.79 -0.07
N ARG A 202 12.04 6.32 1.08
CA ARG A 202 10.80 6.70 1.74
C ARG A 202 11.05 6.98 3.23
N PHE A 203 10.15 7.71 3.86
CA PHE A 203 10.15 7.91 5.30
C PHE A 203 8.83 7.37 5.88
N ASP A 204 8.94 6.33 6.69
CA ASP A 204 7.83 5.64 7.34
C ASP A 204 7.42 6.34 8.64
N ILE A 205 6.13 6.60 8.83
CA ILE A 205 5.57 7.32 9.97
C ILE A 205 4.70 6.38 10.80
N GLY A 206 5.33 5.36 11.37
CA GLY A 206 4.65 4.33 12.17
C GLY A 206 4.56 4.63 13.67
N SER A 207 5.09 5.77 14.15
CA SER A 207 5.10 6.13 15.58
C SER A 207 5.04 7.65 15.80
N LEU A 208 4.75 8.07 17.05
CA LEU A 208 4.78 9.48 17.42
C LEU A 208 6.20 10.08 17.25
N ASP A 209 7.24 9.32 17.50
CA ASP A 209 8.61 9.81 17.38
C ASP A 209 9.01 9.99 15.93
N THR A 210 8.67 9.03 15.04
CA THR A 210 8.90 9.20 13.59
C THR A 210 8.03 10.33 13.02
N TYR A 211 6.84 10.57 13.56
CA TYR A 211 6.03 11.73 13.16
C TYR A 211 6.69 13.07 13.53
N LYS A 212 7.23 13.20 14.76
CA LYS A 212 7.97 14.40 15.17
C LYS A 212 9.19 14.63 14.29
N GLU A 213 9.96 13.58 14.04
CA GLU A 213 11.13 13.63 13.14
C GLU A 213 10.71 14.07 11.71
N ALA A 214 9.58 13.55 11.19
CA ALA A 214 9.05 13.96 9.91
C ALA A 214 8.67 15.46 9.88
N CYS A 215 8.03 15.96 10.95
CA CYS A 215 7.70 17.39 11.08
C CYS A 215 8.94 18.29 11.08
N GLU A 216 10.01 17.88 11.75
CA GLU A 216 11.28 18.62 11.79
C GLU A 216 11.98 18.64 10.43
N LYS A 217 11.99 17.51 9.71
CA LYS A 217 12.70 17.36 8.44
C LYS A 217 11.93 17.91 7.25
N PHE A 218 10.60 17.74 7.21
CA PHE A 218 9.77 17.97 6.03
C PHE A 218 8.65 18.98 6.25
N GLY A 219 8.54 19.57 7.44
CA GLY A 219 7.50 20.52 7.83
C GLY A 219 7.77 21.99 7.47
N LYS A 220 8.83 22.28 6.74
CA LYS A 220 9.22 23.65 6.33
C LYS A 220 8.58 24.03 5.02
#